data_4f1a056ecb42da76e3bbac4ac68561d5
#
_entry.id   4f1a056ecb42da76e3bbac4ac68561d5
#
_cell.length_a   1.000
_cell.length_b   1.000
_cell.length_c   1.000
_cell.angle_alpha   90.00
_cell.angle_beta   90.00
_cell.angle_gamma   90.00
#
_symmetry.space_group_name_H-M   'P 1'
#
loop_
_entity.id
_entity.type
_entity.pdbx_description
1 polymer ?
#
loop_
_entity_poly.entity_id
_entity_poly.type
_entity_poly.pdbx_seq_one_letter_code
_entity_poly.pdbx_strand_id
1 'polypeptide(L)'
;MARNTVVKIDWILHATEDFQKIAEPLNDLFAIEMEEITKQELSGHFGNPILMLHVEIKKKKASQFIKKLVSLVPRDIMIELLRNIEEQIFESSLYMRFSKQNLVKKILTLEEKDPMRIAIYTPIYVKKETPDTYRKLLNENNDNA
;
A
#
# COMPACT_ATOMS: atom_id res chain seq x y z
N MET A 1 5.55 17.65 -5.40
CA MET A 1 4.72 16.50 -5.08
C MET A 1 3.24 16.86 -5.19
N ALA A 2 2.43 15.98 -5.72
CA ALA A 2 1.02 16.29 -5.96
C ALA A 2 0.25 16.45 -4.64
N ARG A 3 -0.41 17.59 -4.47
CA ARG A 3 -1.17 17.90 -3.25
C ARG A 3 -2.38 17.01 -3.03
N ASN A 4 -2.90 16.42 -4.11
CA ASN A 4 -4.10 15.60 -4.06
C ASN A 4 -3.80 14.11 -4.17
N THR A 5 -2.60 13.72 -3.78
CA THR A 5 -2.23 12.31 -3.74
C THR A 5 -2.96 11.62 -2.59
N VAL A 6 -3.53 10.45 -2.88
CA VAL A 6 -4.26 9.64 -1.89
C VAL A 6 -3.65 8.25 -1.88
N VAL A 7 -3.45 7.71 -0.69
CA VAL A 7 -3.00 6.33 -0.51
C VAL A 7 -4.11 5.56 0.19
N LYS A 8 -4.44 4.39 -0.35
CA LYS A 8 -5.43 3.49 0.25
C LYS A 8 -4.77 2.16 0.51
N ILE A 9 -4.96 1.63 1.71
CA ILE A 9 -4.42 0.34 2.11
C ILE A 9 -5.59 -0.56 2.47
N ASP A 10 -5.63 -1.76 1.87
CA ASP A 10 -6.70 -2.72 2.11
C ASP A 10 -6.11 -4.10 2.37
N TRP A 11 -6.66 -4.83 3.30
CA TRP A 11 -6.33 -6.24 3.49
C TRP A 11 -7.51 -6.96 4.12
N ILE A 12 -7.54 -8.27 3.93
CA ILE A 12 -8.56 -9.12 4.52
C ILE A 12 -7.96 -9.83 5.73
N LEU A 13 -8.65 -9.74 6.85
CA LEU A 13 -8.27 -10.44 8.07
C LEU A 13 -9.16 -11.66 8.20
N HIS A 14 -8.56 -12.85 8.15
CA HIS A 14 -9.27 -14.11 8.33
C HIS A 14 -9.43 -14.43 9.80
N ALA A 15 -10.38 -15.31 10.13
CA ALA A 15 -10.73 -15.62 11.50
C ALA A 15 -9.54 -16.10 12.36
N THR A 16 -8.56 -16.73 11.72
CA THR A 16 -7.38 -17.26 12.41
C THR A 16 -6.25 -16.26 12.54
N GLU A 17 -6.39 -15.08 11.93
CA GLU A 17 -5.35 -14.05 11.93
C GLU A 17 -5.56 -13.05 13.06
N ASP A 18 -4.46 -12.49 13.56
CA ASP A 18 -4.49 -11.51 14.64
C ASP A 18 -4.36 -10.11 14.07
N PHE A 19 -5.36 -9.27 14.32
CA PHE A 19 -5.39 -7.87 13.87
C PHE A 19 -4.14 -7.10 14.33
N GLN A 20 -3.72 -7.28 15.58
CA GLN A 20 -2.59 -6.54 16.14
C GLN A 20 -1.27 -6.83 15.42
N LYS A 21 -1.12 -8.04 14.88
CA LYS A 21 0.11 -8.40 14.18
C LYS A 21 0.32 -7.61 12.88
N ILE A 22 -0.74 -7.09 12.29
CA ILE A 22 -0.65 -6.22 11.11
C ILE A 22 -0.70 -4.75 11.53
N ALA A 23 -1.56 -4.39 12.47
CA ALA A 23 -1.71 -3.01 12.92
C ALA A 23 -0.42 -2.47 13.53
N GLU A 24 0.28 -3.29 14.31
CA GLU A 24 1.51 -2.89 14.97
C GLU A 24 2.62 -2.50 14.00
N PRO A 25 2.96 -3.32 12.98
CA PRO A 25 3.94 -2.90 11.97
C PRO A 25 3.51 -1.65 11.19
N LEU A 26 2.23 -1.49 10.88
CA LEU A 26 1.75 -0.30 10.20
C LEU A 26 1.96 0.94 11.05
N ASN A 27 1.77 0.85 12.35
CA ASN A 27 2.06 1.94 13.25
C ASN A 27 3.56 2.22 13.34
N ASP A 28 4.35 1.17 13.52
CA ASP A 28 5.80 1.29 13.69
C ASP A 28 6.50 1.83 12.45
N LEU A 29 6.07 1.37 11.27
CA LEU A 29 6.71 1.74 10.01
C LEU A 29 6.17 3.04 9.43
N PHE A 30 4.85 3.26 9.51
CA PHE A 30 4.18 4.32 8.79
C PHE A 30 3.40 5.29 9.68
N ALA A 31 3.48 5.13 10.99
CA ALA A 31 2.76 5.98 11.95
C ALA A 31 1.25 5.98 11.72
N ILE A 32 0.70 4.85 11.26
CA ILE A 32 -0.74 4.69 11.10
C ILE A 32 -1.33 4.28 12.45
N GLU A 33 -2.25 5.11 12.97
CA GLU A 33 -2.90 4.84 14.24
C GLU A 33 -4.04 3.82 14.06
N MET A 34 -4.32 3.05 15.12
CA MET A 34 -5.39 2.05 15.08
C MET A 34 -6.75 2.68 14.73
N GLU A 35 -6.98 3.90 15.20
CA GLU A 35 -8.22 4.65 14.93
C GLU A 35 -8.41 4.99 13.47
N GLU A 36 -7.33 5.02 12.68
CA GLU A 36 -7.37 5.29 11.27
C GLU A 36 -7.78 4.06 10.45
N ILE A 37 -7.76 2.89 11.06
CA ILE A 37 -8.10 1.64 10.38
C ILE A 37 -9.60 1.38 10.52
N THR A 38 -10.32 1.39 9.40
CA THR A 38 -11.75 1.06 9.40
C THR A 38 -11.93 -0.43 9.20
N LYS A 39 -12.93 -0.99 9.86
CA LYS A 39 -13.23 -2.42 9.83
C LYS A 39 -14.62 -2.65 9.26
N GLN A 40 -14.72 -3.53 8.29
CA GLN A 40 -16.00 -3.95 7.75
C GLN A 40 -16.10 -5.47 7.87
N GLU A 41 -17.12 -5.94 8.58
CA GLU A 41 -17.34 -7.37 8.71
C GLU A 41 -17.98 -7.92 7.44
N LEU A 42 -17.43 -9.00 6.92
CA LEU A 42 -17.93 -9.70 5.75
C LEU A 42 -18.41 -11.09 6.20
N SER A 43 -19.44 -11.60 5.51
CA SER A 43 -19.94 -12.96 5.76
C SER A 43 -18.91 -13.97 5.27
N GLY A 44 -18.31 -14.74 6.21
CA GLY A 44 -17.39 -15.79 5.86
C GLY A 44 -18.10 -17.12 5.65
N HIS A 45 -17.38 -18.09 5.09
CA HIS A 45 -17.88 -19.45 4.97
C HIS A 45 -18.01 -20.07 6.36
N PHE A 46 -19.06 -20.84 6.55
CA PHE A 46 -19.33 -21.59 7.79
C PHE A 46 -19.40 -20.71 9.05
N GLY A 47 -19.87 -19.47 8.89
CA GLY A 47 -20.07 -18.60 10.03
C GLY A 47 -18.81 -17.99 10.62
N ASN A 48 -17.64 -18.22 10.02
CA ASN A 48 -16.39 -17.59 10.44
C ASN A 48 -16.34 -16.15 9.99
N PRO A 49 -16.17 -15.17 10.90
CA PRO A 49 -16.13 -13.77 10.51
C PRO A 49 -14.85 -13.46 9.72
N ILE A 50 -15.01 -12.69 8.65
CA ILE A 50 -13.91 -12.16 7.87
C ILE A 50 -14.03 -10.65 7.93
N LEU A 51 -12.94 -9.97 8.22
CA LEU A 51 -12.91 -8.52 8.27
C LEU A 51 -12.18 -7.96 7.07
N MET A 52 -12.76 -6.96 6.42
CA MET A 52 -12.05 -6.14 5.46
C MET A 52 -11.56 -4.91 6.20
N LEU A 53 -10.26 -4.68 6.16
CA LEU A 53 -9.64 -3.56 6.83
C LEU A 53 -9.17 -2.54 5.79
N HIS A 54 -9.34 -1.27 6.11
CA HIS A 54 -9.09 -0.20 5.16
C HIS A 54 -8.50 1.02 5.86
N VAL A 55 -7.50 1.64 5.21
CA VAL A 55 -6.91 2.91 5.65
C VAL A 55 -6.88 3.84 4.45
N GLU A 56 -7.25 5.10 4.66
CA GLU A 56 -7.12 6.12 3.62
C GLU A 56 -6.25 7.25 4.14
N ILE A 57 -5.20 7.58 3.39
CA ILE A 57 -4.21 8.59 3.76
C ILE A 57 -4.18 9.65 2.68
N LYS A 58 -4.28 10.92 3.09
CA LYS A 58 -4.39 12.04 2.15
C LYS A 58 -3.34 13.11 2.40
N LYS A 59 -3.09 13.93 1.36
CA LYS A 59 -2.29 15.16 1.45
C LYS A 59 -0.88 14.91 1.98
N LYS A 60 -0.45 15.68 2.96
CA LYS A 60 0.89 15.61 3.52
C LYS A 60 1.23 14.23 4.07
N LYS A 61 0.27 13.60 4.74
CA LYS A 61 0.47 12.26 5.28
C LYS A 61 0.67 11.23 4.17
N ALA A 62 0.00 11.38 3.03
CA ALA A 62 0.19 10.51 1.88
C ALA A 62 1.61 10.64 1.32
N SER A 63 2.11 11.87 1.22
CA SER A 63 3.48 12.12 0.77
C SER A 63 4.50 11.51 1.72
N GLN A 64 4.28 11.65 3.01
CA GLN A 64 5.16 11.06 4.02
C GLN A 64 5.14 9.54 3.96
N PHE A 65 3.95 8.96 3.75
CA PHE A 65 3.80 7.52 3.61
C PHE A 65 4.59 6.99 2.41
N ILE A 66 4.44 7.64 1.25
CA ILE A 66 5.13 7.22 0.02
C ILE A 66 6.64 7.29 0.21
N LYS A 67 7.13 8.37 0.80
CA LYS A 67 8.56 8.53 1.07
C LYS A 67 9.08 7.39 1.94
N LYS A 68 8.36 7.06 3.00
CA LYS A 68 8.73 5.97 3.90
C LYS A 68 8.66 4.62 3.19
N LEU A 69 7.58 4.39 2.42
CA LEU A 69 7.42 3.16 1.67
C LEU A 69 8.59 2.91 0.73
N VAL A 70 8.96 3.92 -0.06
CA VAL A 70 10.07 3.81 -1.00
C VAL A 70 11.37 3.50 -0.27
N SER A 71 11.59 4.10 0.90
CA SER A 71 12.80 3.85 1.69
C SER A 71 12.86 2.42 2.25
N LEU A 72 11.71 1.78 2.46
CA LEU A 72 11.63 0.46 3.06
C LEU A 72 11.60 -0.69 2.04
N VAL A 73 11.12 -0.42 0.83
CA VAL A 73 11.08 -1.45 -0.21
C VAL A 73 12.50 -1.80 -0.64
N PRO A 74 12.88 -3.10 -0.62
CA PRO A 74 14.20 -3.50 -1.08
C PRO A 74 14.47 -3.05 -2.51
N ARG A 75 15.72 -2.71 -2.79
CA ARG A 75 16.09 -2.12 -4.07
C ARG A 75 15.75 -3.02 -5.27
N ASP A 76 15.99 -4.31 -5.16
CA ASP A 76 15.66 -5.25 -6.23
C ASP A 76 14.16 -5.32 -6.51
N ILE A 77 13.34 -5.22 -5.47
CA ILE A 77 11.89 -5.18 -5.60
C ILE A 77 11.46 -3.86 -6.24
N MET A 78 12.07 -2.74 -5.85
CA MET A 78 11.76 -1.44 -6.44
C MET A 78 12.11 -1.42 -7.93
N ILE A 79 13.23 -1.99 -8.32
CA ILE A 79 13.63 -2.08 -9.72
C ILE A 79 12.61 -2.88 -10.51
N GLU A 80 12.15 -4.00 -9.96
CA GLU A 80 11.13 -4.84 -10.60
C GLU A 80 9.79 -4.08 -10.74
N LEU A 81 9.38 -3.37 -9.70
CA LEU A 81 8.16 -2.57 -9.75
C LEU A 81 8.24 -1.49 -10.83
N LEU A 82 9.35 -0.79 -10.92
CA LEU A 82 9.53 0.28 -11.90
C LEU A 82 9.59 -0.28 -13.32
N ARG A 83 10.19 -1.44 -13.50
CA ARG A 83 10.27 -2.08 -14.83
C ARG A 83 8.90 -2.49 -15.34
N ASN A 84 8.04 -3.00 -14.46
CA ASN A 84 6.72 -3.51 -14.81
C ASN A 84 5.59 -2.59 -14.37
N ILE A 85 5.86 -1.29 -14.27
CA ILE A 85 4.91 -0.36 -13.65
C ILE A 85 3.57 -0.31 -14.39
N GLU A 86 3.56 -0.49 -15.70
CA GLU A 86 2.33 -0.46 -16.48
C GLU A 86 1.37 -1.57 -16.05
N GLU A 87 1.90 -2.72 -15.66
CA GLU A 87 1.10 -3.85 -15.20
C GLU A 87 0.49 -3.61 -13.81
N GLN A 88 1.03 -2.65 -13.08
CA GLN A 88 0.57 -2.32 -11.73
C GLN A 88 -0.42 -1.17 -11.72
N ILE A 89 -0.74 -0.60 -12.88
CA ILE A 89 -1.67 0.53 -12.98
C ILE A 89 -3.04 0.04 -13.44
N PHE A 90 -4.06 0.42 -12.70
CA PHE A 90 -5.46 0.12 -13.03
C PHE A 90 -6.31 1.34 -12.69
N GLU A 91 -7.09 1.80 -13.64
CA GLU A 91 -7.98 2.97 -13.47
C GLU A 91 -7.24 4.18 -12.88
N SER A 92 -6.07 4.49 -13.43
CA SER A 92 -5.24 5.63 -13.05
C SER A 92 -4.61 5.56 -11.67
N SER A 93 -4.70 4.43 -10.97
CA SER A 93 -4.04 4.22 -9.68
C SER A 93 -2.94 3.18 -9.81
N LEU A 94 -1.89 3.36 -9.02
CA LEU A 94 -0.80 2.41 -8.93
C LEU A 94 -1.07 1.45 -7.77
N TYR A 95 -1.04 0.15 -8.05
CA TYR A 95 -1.29 -0.88 -7.05
C TYR A 95 -0.03 -1.64 -6.73
N MET A 96 0.21 -1.87 -5.44
CA MET A 96 1.30 -2.73 -4.96
C MET A 96 0.71 -3.72 -3.96
N ARG A 97 1.15 -4.96 -4.04
CA ARG A 97 0.64 -6.04 -3.19
C ARG A 97 1.79 -6.65 -2.40
N PHE A 98 1.73 -6.49 -1.10
CA PHE A 98 2.78 -6.93 -0.20
C PHE A 98 2.35 -8.12 0.66
N SER A 99 3.32 -8.93 1.06
CA SER A 99 3.09 -10.07 1.92
C SER A 99 2.69 -9.62 3.33
N LYS A 100 1.54 -10.09 3.80
CA LYS A 100 1.12 -9.84 5.18
C LYS A 100 2.04 -10.52 6.18
N GLN A 101 2.49 -11.74 5.89
CA GLN A 101 3.38 -12.48 6.77
C GLN A 101 4.73 -11.79 6.96
N ASN A 102 5.30 -11.29 5.87
CA ASN A 102 6.58 -10.59 5.94
C ASN A 102 6.42 -9.20 6.57
N LEU A 103 5.27 -8.56 6.40
CA LEU A 103 4.99 -7.30 7.07
C LEU A 103 5.01 -7.44 8.59
N VAL A 104 4.55 -8.57 9.12
CA VAL A 104 4.62 -8.85 10.56
C VAL A 104 6.07 -8.75 11.05
N LYS A 105 7.03 -9.10 10.18
CA LYS A 105 8.46 -9.00 10.46
C LYS A 105 9.02 -7.63 10.05
N LYS A 106 8.18 -6.70 9.64
CA LYS A 106 8.54 -5.37 9.15
C LYS A 106 9.38 -5.40 7.88
N ILE A 107 9.15 -6.41 7.04
CA ILE A 107 9.83 -6.60 5.76
C ILE A 107 8.79 -6.48 4.64
N LEU A 108 9.09 -5.67 3.63
CA LEU A 108 8.20 -5.48 2.49
C LEU A 108 8.65 -6.35 1.32
N THR A 109 7.84 -7.35 0.99
CA THR A 109 8.04 -8.20 -0.19
C THR A 109 6.73 -8.34 -0.92
N LEU A 110 6.80 -8.59 -2.23
CA LEU A 110 5.60 -8.72 -3.06
C LEU A 110 4.93 -10.08 -2.86
N GLU A 111 3.60 -10.10 -2.91
CA GLU A 111 2.82 -11.33 -2.78
C GLU A 111 1.50 -11.18 -3.54
N GLU A 112 1.15 -12.18 -4.35
CA GLU A 112 -0.08 -12.18 -5.12
C GLU A 112 -1.27 -12.78 -4.36
N LYS A 113 -1.00 -13.73 -3.48
CA LYS A 113 -2.06 -14.41 -2.71
C LYS A 113 -2.31 -13.68 -1.41
N ASP A 114 -3.57 -13.30 -1.20
CA ASP A 114 -4.04 -12.72 0.05
C ASP A 114 -3.10 -11.61 0.56
N PRO A 115 -2.80 -10.61 -0.30
CA PRO A 115 -1.83 -9.58 0.06
C PRO A 115 -2.44 -8.44 0.87
N MET A 116 -1.55 -7.61 1.41
CA MET A 116 -1.93 -6.25 1.79
C MET A 116 -1.77 -5.39 0.54
N ARG A 117 -2.86 -4.80 0.08
CA ARG A 117 -2.86 -4.00 -1.14
C ARG A 117 -2.71 -2.53 -0.81
N ILE A 118 -1.76 -1.88 -1.47
CA ILE A 118 -1.55 -0.43 -1.37
C ILE A 118 -1.86 0.18 -2.73
N ALA A 119 -2.79 1.12 -2.76
CA ALA A 119 -3.15 1.85 -3.96
C ALA A 119 -2.73 3.31 -3.79
N ILE A 120 -1.99 3.82 -4.76
CA ILE A 120 -1.57 5.22 -4.79
C ILE A 120 -2.28 5.90 -5.95
N TYR A 121 -2.99 6.98 -5.67
CA TYR A 121 -3.63 7.80 -6.68
C TYR A 121 -3.06 9.20 -6.63
N THR A 122 -2.67 9.71 -7.79
CA THR A 122 -2.33 11.12 -7.96
C THR A 122 -3.06 11.62 -9.22
N PRO A 123 -3.55 12.87 -9.24
CA PRO A 123 -4.25 13.38 -10.41
C PRO A 123 -3.36 13.35 -11.65
N ILE A 124 -3.89 12.81 -12.74
CA ILE A 124 -3.17 12.69 -14.00
C ILE A 124 -4.08 13.23 -15.09
N TYR A 125 -3.61 14.28 -15.77
CA TYR A 125 -4.41 14.98 -16.76
C TYR A 125 -4.24 14.41 -18.17
N VAL A 126 -3.13 13.71 -18.42
CA VAL A 126 -2.86 13.08 -19.72
C VAL A 126 -2.65 11.58 -19.46
N LYS A 127 -3.62 10.77 -19.85
CA LYS A 127 -3.62 9.33 -19.52
C LYS A 127 -2.40 8.57 -20.00
N LYS A 128 -1.87 8.91 -21.18
CA LYS A 128 -0.68 8.22 -21.71
C LYS A 128 0.59 8.48 -20.87
N GLU A 129 0.56 9.50 -20.02
CA GLU A 129 1.69 9.83 -19.15
C GLU A 129 1.58 9.15 -17.79
N THR A 130 0.54 8.33 -17.55
CA THR A 130 0.32 7.70 -16.26
C THR A 130 1.52 6.87 -15.79
N PRO A 131 2.09 5.96 -16.59
CA PRO A 131 3.23 5.17 -16.12
C PRO A 131 4.42 6.06 -15.73
N ASP A 132 4.74 7.05 -16.56
CA ASP A 132 5.88 7.92 -16.30
C ASP A 132 5.66 8.79 -15.06
N THR A 133 4.42 9.20 -14.82
CA THR A 133 4.08 9.98 -13.63
C THR A 133 4.37 9.17 -12.36
N TYR A 134 3.97 7.90 -12.34
CA TYR A 134 4.24 7.05 -11.17
C TYR A 134 5.71 6.67 -11.04
N ARG A 135 6.41 6.42 -12.16
CA ARG A 135 7.85 6.20 -12.12
C ARG A 135 8.56 7.40 -11.49
N LYS A 136 8.18 8.58 -11.91
CA LYS A 136 8.77 9.81 -11.39
C LYS A 136 8.48 9.98 -9.89
N LEU A 137 7.24 9.73 -9.49
CA LEU A 137 6.84 9.82 -8.10
C LEU A 137 7.68 8.90 -7.20
N LEU A 138 7.86 7.64 -7.62
CA LEU A 138 8.63 6.68 -6.86
C LEU A 138 10.13 7.01 -6.89
N ASN A 139 10.65 7.43 -8.02
CA ASN A 139 12.07 7.78 -8.16
C ASN A 139 12.44 9.04 -7.37
N GLU A 140 11.60 10.06 -7.36
CA GLU A 140 11.83 11.28 -6.59
C GLU A 140 11.99 10.97 -5.11
N ASN A 141 11.13 10.10 -4.59
CA ASN A 141 11.19 9.72 -3.19
C ASN A 141 12.37 8.79 -2.89
N ASN A 142 12.76 7.96 -3.84
CA ASN A 142 13.91 7.07 -3.70
C ASN A 142 15.22 7.84 -3.68
N ASP A 143 15.35 8.87 -4.52
CA ASP A 143 16.55 9.69 -4.61
C ASP A 143 16.81 10.49 -3.33
N ASN A 144 15.80 10.71 -2.54
CA ASN A 144 15.88 11.44 -1.26
C ASN A 144 16.04 10.52 -0.06
N ALA A 145 16.18 9.24 -0.30
CA ALA A 145 16.32 8.25 0.76
C ALA A 145 17.75 8.16 1.29
#